data_a8f169b3778c24de2fbb66681b19a6d4
#
_entry.id   a8f169b3778c24de2fbb66681b19a6d4
#
_cell.length_a   1.000
_cell.length_b   1.000
_cell.length_c   1.000
_cell.angle_alpha   90.00
_cell.angle_beta   90.00
_cell.angle_gamma   90.00
#
_symmetry.space_group_name_H-M   'P 1'
#
loop_
_entity.id
_entity.type
_entity.pdbx_description
1 polymer ?
#
loop_
_entity_poly.entity_id
_entity_poly.type
_entity_poly.pdbx_seq_one_letter_code
_entity_poly.pdbx_strand_id
1 'polypeptide(L)'
;MIIGFDAKRIVRNASGLGNYSRTLVGDLQRIVPEGTQLRLYAPDMGRDELRGQVKESSNLKFVYPHDCYTKLSRDLWRMKGIVEDLKKDGVHLYHGLTGELPLGIRKAGIKTVVTIHDLIFMCHPEYYNWIDTKIYAWKFHKTCREADRIIAISECTKRDIMHYGHVDPDRIEVIYQSCSTHFKLRESDAKLQDVH
;
A
#
# COMPACT_ATOMS: atom_id res chain seq x y z
N MET A 1 -8.05 9.32 -15.87
CA MET A 1 -6.77 8.79 -15.31
C MET A 1 -7.03 7.43 -14.65
N ILE A 2 -6.09 6.46 -14.75
CA ILE A 2 -6.22 5.16 -14.09
C ILE A 2 -5.10 5.03 -13.05
N ILE A 3 -5.48 4.74 -11.79
CA ILE A 3 -4.57 4.56 -10.66
C ILE A 3 -4.66 3.10 -10.20
N GLY A 4 -3.54 2.39 -10.22
CA GLY A 4 -3.41 1.03 -9.71
C GLY A 4 -2.93 1.01 -8.26
N PHE A 5 -3.38 0.05 -7.47
CA PHE A 5 -2.98 -0.14 -6.07
C PHE A 5 -2.59 -1.59 -5.79
N ASP A 6 -1.56 -1.80 -4.95
CA ASP A 6 -1.31 -3.11 -4.37
C ASP A 6 -2.38 -3.45 -3.34
N ALA A 7 -3.27 -4.38 -3.69
CA ALA A 7 -4.41 -4.76 -2.85
C ALA A 7 -4.19 -6.03 -2.02
N LYS A 8 -2.98 -6.60 -1.98
CA LYS A 8 -2.70 -7.81 -1.18
C LYS A 8 -3.12 -7.65 0.28
N ARG A 9 -2.78 -6.50 0.90
CA ARG A 9 -3.12 -6.23 2.29
C ARG A 9 -4.60 -5.92 2.48
N ILE A 10 -5.25 -5.34 1.50
CA ILE A 10 -6.70 -5.08 1.52
C ILE A 10 -7.46 -6.38 1.75
N VAL A 11 -7.16 -7.44 0.99
CA VAL A 11 -7.92 -8.69 0.99
C VAL A 11 -7.42 -9.74 1.99
N ARG A 12 -6.19 -9.58 2.55
CA ARG A 12 -5.57 -10.64 3.38
C ARG A 12 -5.18 -10.21 4.80
N ASN A 13 -5.12 -8.91 5.09
CA ASN A 13 -4.58 -8.42 6.34
C ASN A 13 -5.65 -7.70 7.17
N ALA A 14 -5.92 -8.22 8.39
CA ALA A 14 -6.88 -7.63 9.32
C ALA A 14 -6.26 -6.60 10.27
N SER A 15 -4.92 -6.46 10.27
CA SER A 15 -4.20 -5.52 11.15
C SER A 15 -4.04 -4.13 10.53
N GLY A 16 -3.23 -3.28 11.16
CA GLY A 16 -3.02 -1.87 10.80
C GLY A 16 -2.76 -1.61 9.31
N LEU A 17 -1.87 -2.39 8.67
CA LEU A 17 -1.56 -2.23 7.25
C LEU A 17 -2.77 -2.48 6.33
N GLY A 18 -3.60 -3.46 6.68
CA GLY A 18 -4.83 -3.73 5.95
C GLY A 18 -5.87 -2.64 6.17
N ASN A 19 -6.03 -2.18 7.41
CA ASN A 19 -6.95 -1.09 7.75
C ASN A 19 -6.56 0.21 7.05
N TYR A 20 -5.28 0.58 7.10
CA TYR A 20 -4.76 1.72 6.34
C TYR A 20 -5.12 1.62 4.86
N SER A 21 -4.81 0.47 4.23
CA SER A 21 -5.03 0.28 2.80
C SER A 21 -6.51 0.40 2.41
N ARG A 22 -7.42 -0.18 3.20
CA ARG A 22 -8.87 -0.11 2.96
C ARG A 22 -9.42 1.30 3.18
N THR A 23 -9.01 1.98 4.25
CA THR A 23 -9.43 3.35 4.56
C THR A 23 -8.98 4.30 3.46
N LEU A 24 -7.69 4.27 3.10
CA LEU A 24 -7.14 5.15 2.07
C LEU A 24 -7.86 4.98 0.72
N VAL A 25 -8.05 3.74 0.28
CA VAL A 25 -8.72 3.49 -1.00
C VAL A 25 -10.20 3.89 -0.96
N GLY A 26 -10.90 3.62 0.15
CA GLY A 26 -12.29 4.03 0.33
C GLY A 26 -12.47 5.55 0.37
N ASP A 27 -11.50 6.27 0.95
CA ASP A 27 -11.51 7.73 0.97
C ASP A 27 -11.19 8.30 -0.42
N LEU A 28 -10.16 7.77 -1.09
CA LEU A 28 -9.83 8.18 -2.46
C LEU A 28 -10.98 7.96 -3.42
N GLN A 29 -11.69 6.84 -3.33
CA GLN A 29 -12.87 6.54 -4.16
C GLN A 29 -13.91 7.66 -4.14
N ARG A 30 -14.06 8.36 -2.99
CA ARG A 30 -15.04 9.43 -2.80
C ARG A 30 -14.58 10.79 -3.29
N ILE A 31 -13.26 11.04 -3.30
CA ILE A 31 -12.70 12.39 -3.52
C ILE A 31 -11.94 12.55 -4.83
N VAL A 32 -11.61 11.46 -5.53
CA VAL A 32 -10.91 11.57 -6.82
C VAL A 32 -11.76 12.29 -7.85
N PRO A 33 -11.13 13.09 -8.76
CA PRO A 33 -11.84 13.76 -9.83
C PRO A 33 -12.65 12.80 -10.69
N GLU A 34 -13.77 13.31 -11.22
CA GLU A 34 -14.61 12.57 -12.17
C GLU A 34 -13.78 12.01 -13.34
N GLY A 35 -14.10 10.80 -13.78
CA GLY A 35 -13.36 10.08 -14.81
C GLY A 35 -12.08 9.40 -14.34
N THR A 36 -11.72 9.51 -13.04
CA THR A 36 -10.61 8.73 -12.46
C THR A 36 -11.07 7.32 -12.11
N GLN A 37 -10.31 6.31 -12.55
CA GLN A 37 -10.54 4.90 -12.27
C GLN A 37 -9.50 4.37 -11.27
N LEU A 38 -9.95 3.65 -10.25
CA LEU A 38 -9.12 2.99 -9.25
C LEU A 38 -9.13 1.48 -9.52
N ARG A 39 -7.96 0.86 -9.64
CA ARG A 39 -7.77 -0.57 -9.90
C ARG A 39 -7.02 -1.21 -8.74
N LEU A 40 -7.63 -2.18 -8.08
CA LEU A 40 -7.09 -2.87 -6.91
C LEU A 40 -6.51 -4.22 -7.33
N TYR A 41 -5.20 -4.27 -7.55
CA TYR A 41 -4.51 -5.47 -7.99
C TYR A 41 -4.24 -6.38 -6.80
N ALA A 42 -5.01 -7.45 -6.66
CA ALA A 42 -4.90 -8.43 -5.59
C ALA A 42 -4.42 -9.79 -6.15
N PRO A 43 -3.54 -10.52 -5.41
CA PRO A 43 -3.04 -11.81 -5.89
C PRO A 43 -4.11 -12.90 -5.94
N ASP A 44 -5.21 -12.72 -5.21
CA ASP A 44 -6.42 -13.55 -5.20
C ASP A 44 -7.54 -12.82 -4.45
N MET A 45 -8.69 -13.48 -4.32
CA MET A 45 -9.86 -12.90 -3.66
C MET A 45 -9.68 -12.69 -2.15
N GLY A 46 -8.70 -13.38 -1.53
CA GLY A 46 -8.44 -13.26 -0.10
C GLY A 46 -9.61 -13.68 0.78
N ARG A 47 -9.82 -12.96 1.89
CA ARG A 47 -10.93 -13.18 2.82
C ARG A 47 -12.11 -12.27 2.48
N ASP A 48 -13.30 -12.85 2.34
CA ASP A 48 -14.53 -12.13 1.96
C ASP A 48 -14.87 -11.00 2.93
N GLU A 49 -14.68 -11.23 4.24
CA GLU A 49 -14.89 -10.22 5.30
C GLU A 49 -14.04 -8.96 5.12
N LEU A 50 -12.80 -9.12 4.65
CA LEU A 50 -11.89 -8.01 4.44
C LEU A 50 -12.14 -7.33 3.09
N ARG A 51 -12.34 -8.13 2.03
CA ARG A 51 -12.64 -7.62 0.70
C ARG A 51 -13.93 -6.84 0.69
N GLY A 52 -14.98 -7.33 1.38
CA GLY A 52 -16.29 -6.69 1.46
C GLY A 52 -16.30 -5.32 2.16
N GLN A 53 -15.23 -4.95 2.86
CA GLN A 53 -15.07 -3.61 3.44
C GLN A 53 -14.76 -2.54 2.37
N VAL A 54 -14.32 -2.95 1.17
CA VAL A 54 -14.11 -2.05 0.02
C VAL A 54 -15.13 -2.41 -1.05
N LYS A 55 -16.09 -1.52 -1.26
CA LYS A 55 -17.19 -1.75 -2.21
C LYS A 55 -16.77 -1.34 -3.62
N GLU A 56 -16.85 -2.26 -4.56
CA GLU A 56 -16.68 -1.93 -5.98
C GLU A 56 -17.78 -0.96 -6.46
N SER A 57 -17.44 -0.14 -7.43
CA SER A 57 -18.32 0.86 -8.01
C SER A 57 -17.96 1.13 -9.47
N SER A 58 -18.59 2.12 -10.09
CA SER A 58 -18.26 2.54 -11.45
C SER A 58 -16.79 2.99 -11.60
N ASN A 59 -16.18 3.54 -10.52
CA ASN A 59 -14.83 4.07 -10.55
C ASN A 59 -13.80 3.23 -9.75
N LEU A 60 -14.20 2.11 -9.10
CA LEU A 60 -13.30 1.25 -8.35
C LEU A 60 -13.59 -0.23 -8.62
N LYS A 61 -12.57 -0.99 -9.01
CA LYS A 61 -12.67 -2.44 -9.30
C LYS A 61 -11.46 -3.21 -8.81
N PHE A 62 -11.69 -4.45 -8.36
CA PHE A 62 -10.61 -5.41 -8.13
C PHE A 62 -10.14 -6.02 -9.47
N VAL A 63 -8.83 -6.27 -9.53
CA VAL A 63 -8.17 -6.96 -10.64
C VAL A 63 -7.36 -8.12 -10.06
N TYR A 64 -7.51 -9.29 -10.65
CA TYR A 64 -6.83 -10.51 -10.24
C TYR A 64 -6.00 -11.07 -11.38
N PRO A 65 -4.88 -11.77 -11.08
CA PRO A 65 -4.08 -12.40 -12.12
C PRO A 65 -4.86 -13.52 -12.82
N HIS A 66 -4.66 -13.64 -14.11
CA HIS A 66 -5.06 -14.82 -14.87
C HIS A 66 -4.03 -15.96 -14.63
N ASP A 67 -4.51 -17.19 -14.55
CA ASP A 67 -3.67 -18.42 -14.51
C ASP A 67 -2.67 -18.53 -13.35
N CYS A 68 -2.89 -17.83 -12.24
CA CYS A 68 -2.04 -17.88 -11.04
C CYS A 68 -2.67 -18.74 -9.93
N TYR A 69 -2.57 -20.07 -10.05
CA TYR A 69 -3.25 -21.01 -9.14
C TYR A 69 -2.46 -21.33 -7.88
N THR A 70 -1.13 -21.20 -7.88
CA THR A 70 -0.27 -21.52 -6.75
C THR A 70 0.15 -20.25 -5.99
N LYS A 71 0.55 -20.41 -4.71
CA LYS A 71 1.12 -19.29 -3.93
C LYS A 71 2.34 -18.71 -4.63
N LEU A 72 3.23 -19.57 -5.15
CA LEU A 72 4.45 -19.14 -5.84
C LEU A 72 4.12 -18.32 -7.10
N SER A 73 3.18 -18.78 -7.93
CA SER A 73 2.80 -18.04 -9.16
C SER A 73 2.19 -16.68 -8.84
N ARG A 74 1.39 -16.57 -7.78
CA ARG A 74 0.82 -15.29 -7.30
C ARG A 74 1.88 -14.34 -6.76
N ASP A 75 2.86 -14.86 -6.02
CA ASP A 75 3.96 -14.04 -5.50
C ASP A 75 4.88 -13.55 -6.64
N LEU A 76 5.16 -14.39 -7.65
CA LEU A 76 5.90 -14.01 -8.86
C LEU A 76 5.13 -12.99 -9.71
N TRP A 77 3.82 -13.18 -9.88
CA TRP A 77 2.96 -12.22 -10.56
C TRP A 77 3.04 -10.86 -9.87
N ARG A 78 2.83 -10.80 -8.54
CA ARG A 78 2.88 -9.56 -7.78
C ARG A 78 4.27 -8.90 -7.84
N MET A 79 5.33 -9.70 -7.86
CA MET A 79 6.71 -9.19 -7.90
C MET A 79 7.08 -8.59 -9.26
N LYS A 80 6.62 -9.17 -10.38
CA LYS A 80 7.02 -8.77 -11.74
C LYS A 80 5.88 -8.85 -12.76
N GLY A 81 5.12 -9.92 -12.79
CA GLY A 81 4.09 -10.18 -13.84
C GLY A 81 3.00 -9.12 -13.90
N ILE A 82 2.65 -8.54 -12.77
CA ILE A 82 1.65 -7.46 -12.65
C ILE A 82 1.96 -6.27 -13.57
N VAL A 83 3.23 -6.01 -13.90
CA VAL A 83 3.62 -4.87 -14.75
C VAL A 83 2.99 -4.98 -16.14
N GLU A 84 2.85 -6.18 -16.69
CA GLU A 84 2.21 -6.36 -18.00
C GLU A 84 0.69 -6.11 -17.91
N ASP A 85 0.04 -6.54 -16.82
CA ASP A 85 -1.37 -6.24 -16.60
C ASP A 85 -1.60 -4.73 -16.40
N LEU A 86 -0.72 -4.05 -15.64
CA LEU A 86 -0.75 -2.60 -15.46
C LEU A 86 -0.65 -1.85 -16.80
N LYS A 87 0.24 -2.30 -17.70
CA LYS A 87 0.40 -1.74 -19.05
C LYS A 87 -0.85 -1.98 -19.91
N LYS A 88 -1.36 -3.22 -19.91
CA LYS A 88 -2.56 -3.62 -20.64
C LYS A 88 -3.79 -2.83 -20.21
N ASP A 89 -3.91 -2.58 -18.92
CA ASP A 89 -5.00 -1.80 -18.32
C ASP A 89 -4.82 -0.29 -18.48
N GLY A 90 -3.70 0.18 -19.04
CA GLY A 90 -3.40 1.59 -19.24
C GLY A 90 -3.20 2.37 -17.94
N VAL A 91 -2.62 1.74 -16.91
CA VAL A 91 -2.39 2.38 -15.61
C VAL A 91 -1.36 3.50 -15.75
N HIS A 92 -1.71 4.68 -15.29
CA HIS A 92 -0.86 5.87 -15.34
C HIS A 92 0.01 6.01 -14.10
N LEU A 93 -0.54 5.66 -12.94
CA LEU A 93 0.12 5.73 -11.64
C LEU A 93 -0.17 4.45 -10.85
N TYR A 94 0.86 3.89 -10.23
CA TYR A 94 0.73 2.75 -9.34
C TYR A 94 1.18 3.10 -7.92
N HIS A 95 0.33 2.78 -6.93
CA HIS A 95 0.60 3.03 -5.52
C HIS A 95 0.82 1.72 -4.75
N GLY A 96 2.06 1.49 -4.33
CA GLY A 96 2.43 0.43 -3.39
C GLY A 96 2.05 0.83 -1.97
N LEU A 97 0.95 0.31 -1.45
CA LEU A 97 0.37 0.74 -0.17
C LEU A 97 1.18 0.34 1.07
N THR A 98 2.10 -0.62 0.94
CA THR A 98 2.79 -1.24 2.10
C THR A 98 4.25 -1.57 1.80
N GLY A 99 5.01 -0.59 1.31
CA GLY A 99 6.47 -0.66 1.20
C GLY A 99 7.02 -1.49 0.03
N GLU A 100 6.18 -1.95 -0.90
CA GLU A 100 6.63 -2.76 -2.04
C GLU A 100 6.14 -2.20 -3.37
N LEU A 101 7.01 -2.23 -4.37
CA LEU A 101 6.71 -1.94 -5.78
C LEU A 101 7.14 -3.11 -6.68
N PRO A 102 6.41 -3.36 -7.78
CA PRO A 102 6.79 -4.38 -8.76
C PRO A 102 8.14 -4.07 -9.42
N LEU A 103 8.89 -5.12 -9.75
CA LEU A 103 10.17 -4.98 -10.43
C LEU A 103 9.98 -4.53 -11.87
N GLY A 104 10.69 -3.46 -12.25
CA GLY A 104 10.68 -2.94 -13.62
C GLY A 104 9.50 -2.04 -13.96
N ILE A 105 8.69 -1.67 -12.98
CA ILE A 105 7.53 -0.77 -13.20
C ILE A 105 7.97 0.59 -13.74
N ARG A 106 9.09 1.13 -13.27
CA ARG A 106 9.66 2.40 -13.77
C ARG A 106 10.04 2.30 -15.26
N LYS A 107 10.61 1.14 -15.67
CA LYS A 107 10.95 0.91 -17.09
C LYS A 107 9.71 0.80 -17.98
N ALA A 108 8.58 0.46 -17.40
CA ALA A 108 7.29 0.43 -18.10
C ALA A 108 6.67 1.82 -18.31
N GLY A 109 7.29 2.88 -17.81
CA GLY A 109 6.81 4.26 -17.92
C GLY A 109 5.63 4.61 -17.01
N ILE A 110 5.29 3.72 -16.07
CA ILE A 110 4.21 3.93 -15.10
C ILE A 110 4.75 4.75 -13.93
N LYS A 111 4.09 5.85 -13.59
CA LYS A 111 4.44 6.65 -12.40
C LYS A 111 4.19 5.86 -11.13
N THR A 112 5.04 6.07 -10.13
CA THR A 112 5.00 5.25 -8.91
C THR A 112 5.00 6.08 -7.65
N VAL A 113 4.12 5.69 -6.73
CA VAL A 113 4.09 6.13 -5.33
C VAL A 113 4.19 4.90 -4.45
N VAL A 114 4.88 5.01 -3.32
CA VAL A 114 4.91 3.97 -2.31
C VAL A 114 4.75 4.55 -0.92
N THR A 115 3.91 3.93 -0.08
CA THR A 115 3.84 4.27 1.34
C THR A 115 4.73 3.33 2.15
N ILE A 116 5.63 3.91 2.94
CA ILE A 116 6.50 3.21 3.88
C ILE A 116 6.02 3.53 5.29
N HIS A 117 5.68 2.47 6.04
CA HIS A 117 5.13 2.58 7.39
C HIS A 117 6.21 2.64 8.45
N ASP A 118 7.19 1.76 8.38
CA ASP A 118 8.35 1.71 9.27
C ASP A 118 9.54 1.04 8.58
N LEU A 119 10.70 1.12 9.23
CA LEU A 119 11.92 0.41 8.86
C LEU A 119 12.51 -0.31 10.08
N ILE A 120 11.66 -0.88 10.95
CA ILE A 120 12.07 -1.57 12.18
C ILE A 120 13.10 -2.67 11.88
N PHE A 121 12.93 -3.41 10.78
CA PHE A 121 13.88 -4.44 10.34
C PHE A 121 15.28 -3.89 9.98
N MET A 122 15.42 -2.59 9.72
CA MET A 122 16.71 -1.91 9.50
C MET A 122 17.26 -1.33 10.80
N CYS A 123 16.38 -0.72 11.60
CA CYS A 123 16.76 -0.07 12.86
C CYS A 123 17.09 -1.09 13.96
N HIS A 124 16.33 -2.20 13.98
CA HIS A 124 16.38 -3.26 15.00
C HIS A 124 16.39 -4.64 14.35
N PRO A 125 17.48 -4.96 13.61
CA PRO A 125 17.60 -6.25 12.92
C PRO A 125 17.57 -7.44 13.86
N GLU A 126 17.91 -7.26 15.15
CA GLU A 126 17.86 -8.28 16.21
C GLU A 126 16.47 -8.84 16.48
N TYR A 127 15.40 -8.13 16.08
CA TYR A 127 14.01 -8.61 16.22
C TYR A 127 13.57 -9.55 15.09
N TYR A 128 14.41 -9.73 14.08
CA TYR A 128 14.11 -10.49 12.87
C TYR A 128 15.12 -11.60 12.64
N ASN A 129 14.70 -12.63 11.91
CA ASN A 129 15.67 -13.58 11.36
C ASN A 129 16.60 -12.86 10.38
N TRP A 130 17.91 -13.16 10.43
CA TRP A 130 18.90 -12.50 9.59
C TRP A 130 18.66 -12.64 8.09
N ILE A 131 18.06 -13.77 7.64
CA ILE A 131 17.68 -14.00 6.23
C ILE A 131 16.54 -13.05 5.85
N ASP A 132 15.52 -12.96 6.71
CA ASP A 132 14.37 -12.09 6.46
C ASP A 132 14.80 -10.62 6.41
N THR A 133 15.67 -10.19 7.33
CA THR A 133 16.24 -8.83 7.34
C THR A 133 16.93 -8.51 6.02
N LYS A 134 17.76 -9.41 5.48
CA LYS A 134 18.41 -9.21 4.18
C LYS A 134 17.41 -9.12 3.03
N ILE A 135 16.37 -9.96 3.03
CA ILE A 135 15.33 -9.95 2.02
C ILE A 135 14.54 -8.63 2.09
N TYR A 136 14.16 -8.19 3.28
CA TYR A 136 13.43 -6.93 3.47
C TYR A 136 14.28 -5.73 3.10
N ALA A 137 15.55 -5.70 3.49
CA ALA A 137 16.49 -4.64 3.11
C ALA A 137 16.66 -4.57 1.58
N TRP A 138 16.84 -5.72 0.91
CA TRP A 138 16.91 -5.76 -0.55
C TRP A 138 15.64 -5.23 -1.21
N LYS A 139 14.45 -5.64 -0.74
CA LYS A 139 13.15 -5.16 -1.24
C LYS A 139 13.00 -3.65 -1.02
N PHE A 140 13.37 -3.15 0.15
CA PHE A 140 13.32 -1.74 0.47
C PHE A 140 14.21 -0.90 -0.47
N HIS A 141 15.48 -1.27 -0.63
CA HIS A 141 16.37 -0.56 -1.55
C HIS A 141 15.88 -0.62 -3.00
N LYS A 142 15.28 -1.73 -3.40
CA LYS A 142 14.68 -1.88 -4.72
C LYS A 142 13.48 -0.96 -4.89
N THR A 143 12.60 -0.92 -3.91
CA THR A 143 11.44 -0.03 -3.88
C THR A 143 11.86 1.45 -3.95
N CYS A 144 12.87 1.86 -3.18
CA CYS A 144 13.39 3.24 -3.23
C CYS A 144 13.90 3.63 -4.63
N ARG A 145 14.45 2.67 -5.38
CA ARG A 145 14.89 2.92 -6.78
C ARG A 145 13.75 2.99 -7.77
N GLU A 146 12.71 2.18 -7.60
CA GLU A 146 11.55 2.15 -8.49
C GLU A 146 10.55 3.29 -8.21
N ALA A 147 10.52 3.86 -7.00
CA ALA A 147 9.57 4.89 -6.60
C ALA A 147 9.90 6.26 -7.22
N ASP A 148 8.93 6.93 -7.83
CA ASP A 148 9.04 8.36 -8.18
C ASP A 148 8.83 9.22 -6.93
N ARG A 149 7.86 8.86 -6.07
CA ARG A 149 7.56 9.52 -4.80
C ARG A 149 7.37 8.48 -3.69
N ILE A 150 7.76 8.84 -2.48
CA ILE A 150 7.63 8.02 -1.29
C ILE A 150 6.80 8.78 -0.26
N ILE A 151 5.77 8.13 0.26
CA ILE A 151 5.01 8.61 1.40
C ILE A 151 5.60 7.97 2.65
N ALA A 152 6.07 8.79 3.59
CA ALA A 152 6.43 8.38 4.93
C ALA A 152 5.26 8.70 5.88
N ILE A 153 4.89 7.77 6.76
CA ILE A 153 3.77 8.00 7.68
C ILE A 153 4.11 8.90 8.87
N SER A 154 5.38 9.25 9.03
CA SER A 154 5.87 10.13 10.10
C SER A 154 7.21 10.75 9.72
N GLU A 155 7.60 11.81 10.44
CA GLU A 155 8.94 12.41 10.31
C GLU A 155 10.04 11.43 10.70
N CYS A 156 9.78 10.53 11.66
CA CYS A 156 10.72 9.48 12.02
C CYS A 156 10.96 8.54 10.82
N THR A 157 9.89 8.03 10.22
CA THR A 157 9.97 7.17 9.04
C THR A 157 10.68 7.88 7.88
N LYS A 158 10.44 9.19 7.67
CA LYS A 158 11.17 9.98 6.66
C LYS A 158 12.68 9.99 6.92
N ARG A 159 13.11 10.26 8.16
CA ARG A 159 14.54 10.23 8.54
C ARG A 159 15.16 8.85 8.29
N ASP A 160 14.45 7.78 8.65
CA ASP A 160 14.92 6.40 8.44
C ASP A 160 15.07 6.08 6.95
N ILE A 161 14.09 6.49 6.11
CA ILE A 161 14.17 6.31 4.65
C ILE A 161 15.38 7.05 4.08
N MET A 162 15.63 8.29 4.51
CA MET A 162 16.80 9.07 4.07
C MET A 162 18.10 8.38 4.51
N HIS A 163 18.16 7.94 5.76
CA HIS A 163 19.37 7.33 6.33
C HIS A 163 19.70 5.98 5.69
N TYR A 164 18.75 5.04 5.68
CA TYR A 164 18.99 3.68 5.19
C TYR A 164 18.84 3.55 3.67
N GLY A 165 17.97 4.35 3.06
CA GLY A 165 17.66 4.27 1.63
C GLY A 165 18.51 5.20 0.76
N HIS A 166 19.22 6.16 1.37
CA HIS A 166 19.93 7.24 0.68
C HIS A 166 19.04 7.95 -0.35
N VAL A 167 17.78 8.17 0.04
CA VAL A 167 16.76 8.79 -0.81
C VAL A 167 16.80 10.30 -0.63
N ASP A 168 16.70 11.03 -1.74
CA ASP A 168 16.59 12.47 -1.74
C ASP A 168 15.33 12.92 -0.94
N PRO A 169 15.43 13.83 0.04
CA PRO A 169 14.31 14.32 0.81
C PRO A 169 13.19 14.91 -0.03
N ASP A 170 13.48 15.47 -1.21
CA ASP A 170 12.48 16.02 -2.13
C ASP A 170 11.59 14.96 -2.77
N ARG A 171 11.96 13.69 -2.67
CA ARG A 171 11.17 12.56 -3.12
C ARG A 171 10.28 11.97 -2.02
N ILE A 172 10.41 12.48 -0.78
CA ILE A 172 9.72 11.91 0.40
C ILE A 172 8.75 12.94 0.97
N GLU A 173 7.47 12.60 0.94
CA GLU A 173 6.39 13.38 1.53
C GLU A 173 5.94 12.74 2.85
N VAL A 174 5.75 13.55 3.90
CA VAL A 174 5.20 13.05 5.16
C VAL A 174 3.68 13.23 5.14
N ILE A 175 2.96 12.11 5.16
CA ILE A 175 1.50 12.09 5.23
C ILE A 175 1.09 11.22 6.41
N TYR A 176 0.62 11.86 7.48
CA TYR A 176 0.16 11.17 8.68
C TYR A 176 -1.07 10.33 8.39
N GLN A 177 -1.15 9.19 9.05
CA GLN A 177 -2.33 8.32 8.95
C GLN A 177 -3.50 8.92 9.71
N SER A 178 -4.68 8.90 9.10
CA SER A 178 -5.93 9.25 9.76
C SER A 178 -6.50 8.03 10.50
N CYS A 179 -7.38 8.28 11.45
CA CYS A 179 -8.17 7.23 12.08
C CYS A 179 -9.45 6.95 11.27
N SER A 180 -10.02 5.76 11.47
CA SER A 180 -11.32 5.42 10.88
C SER A 180 -12.42 6.38 11.38
N THR A 181 -13.40 6.66 10.52
CA THR A 181 -14.59 7.45 10.84
C THR A 181 -15.45 6.86 11.98
N HIS A 182 -15.20 5.62 12.38
CA HIS A 182 -15.80 5.01 13.59
C HIS A 182 -15.28 5.63 14.89
N PHE A 183 -14.06 6.22 14.89
CA PHE A 183 -13.52 6.95 16.03
C PHE A 183 -13.96 8.42 15.94
N LYS A 184 -15.03 8.76 16.67
CA LYS A 184 -15.52 10.14 16.78
C LYS A 184 -15.14 10.70 18.13
N LEU A 185 -14.80 11.99 18.18
CA LEU A 185 -14.74 12.71 19.45
C LEU A 185 -16.13 12.68 20.09
N ARG A 186 -16.21 12.33 21.36
CA ARG A 186 -17.46 12.42 22.12
C ARG A 186 -17.80 13.89 22.32
N GLU A 187 -18.94 14.31 21.84
CA GLU A 187 -19.40 15.72 21.92
C GLU A 187 -19.83 16.17 23.35
N SER A 188 -19.89 15.28 24.35
CA SER A 188 -20.17 15.68 25.73
C SER A 188 -19.65 14.64 26.74
N ASP A 189 -19.01 15.13 27.79
CA ASP A 189 -18.60 14.39 29.00
C ASP A 189 -19.77 13.88 29.87
N ALA A 190 -21.02 14.19 29.49
CA ALA A 190 -22.21 13.88 30.27
C ALA A 190 -22.58 12.39 30.38
N LYS A 191 -21.92 11.50 29.62
CA LYS A 191 -22.18 10.05 29.65
C LYS A 191 -21.07 9.21 30.26
N LEU A 192 -20.05 9.82 30.87
CA LEU A 192 -18.95 9.11 31.53
C LEU A 192 -19.27 8.68 32.97
N GLN A 193 -20.43 9.07 33.51
CA GLN A 193 -20.81 8.75 34.91
C GLN A 193 -21.53 7.40 35.08
N ASP A 194 -21.87 6.70 34.01
CA ASP A 194 -22.63 5.43 34.09
C ASP A 194 -21.77 4.16 33.96
N VAL A 195 -20.45 4.26 34.19
CA VAL A 195 -19.56 3.09 34.21
C VAL A 195 -18.83 3.03 35.54
N HIS A 196 -19.54 2.56 36.57
CA HIS A 196 -18.99 2.02 37.82
C HIS A 196 -19.65 0.69 38.13
#